data_1bf35d1af608fc688661d8228c58cbc1
#
_entry.id   1bf35d1af608fc688661d8228c58cbc1
#
_cell.length_a   1.000
_cell.length_b   1.000
_cell.length_c   1.000
_cell.angle_alpha   90.00
_cell.angle_beta   90.00
_cell.angle_gamma   90.00
#
_symmetry.space_group_name_H-M   'P 1'
#
loop_
_entity.id
_entity.type
_entity.pdbx_description
1 polymer ?
#
loop_
_entity_poly.entity_id
_entity_poly.type
_entity_poly.pdbx_seq_one_letter_code
_entity_poly.pdbx_strand_id
1 'polypeptide(L)'
;GYQTVSVYTKREALTTITGSESLLLIDIGLPDGNGLACYKKIREKAEIPAIFLTARDEETDMLTAFDTGADDYVVKPFSMKVLLKRIEAVIGRNNREKQLACGEIILFPDKKQVYKNEKEIILTAREYQLLEYLMYNQGNVLTKENILEYVWGLDGQFVVDNTVSVTINRLRKKIETDAGSPIYLKNVFGLGYKLECV
;
A
#
# COMPACT_ATOMS: atom_id res chain seq x y z
N GLY A 1 -10.26 13.53 16.50
CA GLY A 1 -8.93 14.17 16.45
C GLY A 1 -7.83 13.12 16.49
N TYR A 2 -6.60 13.49 16.16
CA TYR A 2 -5.43 12.62 16.22
C TYR A 2 -4.90 12.54 17.66
N GLN A 3 -4.42 11.37 18.05
CA GLN A 3 -3.57 11.23 19.23
C GLN A 3 -2.14 11.62 18.83
N THR A 4 -1.49 12.47 19.62
CA THR A 4 -0.16 12.97 19.29
C THR A 4 0.80 12.75 20.46
N VAL A 5 2.03 12.36 20.11
CA VAL A 5 3.17 12.31 21.02
C VAL A 5 4.19 13.33 20.51
N SER A 6 4.65 14.22 21.38
CA SER A 6 5.65 15.24 21.02
C SER A 6 6.97 14.93 21.68
N VAL A 7 8.04 15.00 20.87
CA VAL A 7 9.43 14.86 21.29
C VAL A 7 10.24 16.00 20.71
N TYR A 8 11.26 16.47 21.40
CA TYR A 8 11.96 17.70 21.06
C TYR A 8 13.40 17.49 20.58
N THR A 9 13.90 16.27 20.66
CA THR A 9 15.26 15.93 20.25
C THR A 9 15.27 14.66 19.40
N LYS A 10 16.29 14.56 18.53
CA LYS A 10 16.57 13.35 17.75
C LYS A 10 16.72 12.12 18.65
N ARG A 11 17.40 12.27 19.79
CA ARG A 11 17.62 11.19 20.74
C ARG A 11 16.32 10.66 21.30
N GLU A 12 15.42 11.55 21.74
CA GLU A 12 14.09 11.18 22.22
C GLU A 12 13.26 10.49 21.12
N ALA A 13 13.27 11.04 19.89
CA ALA A 13 12.55 10.47 18.78
C ALA A 13 12.96 9.00 18.53
N LEU A 14 14.27 8.73 18.48
CA LEU A 14 14.79 7.38 18.22
C LEU A 14 14.49 6.34 19.32
N THR A 15 14.15 6.81 20.54
CA THR A 15 13.77 5.95 21.68
C THR A 15 12.27 5.82 21.87
N THR A 16 11.50 6.81 21.42
CA THR A 16 10.04 6.87 21.62
C THR A 16 9.28 6.20 20.49
N ILE A 17 9.80 6.28 19.25
CA ILE A 17 9.14 5.71 18.06
C ILE A 17 9.16 4.19 18.14
N THR A 18 7.96 3.61 18.03
CA THR A 18 7.71 2.16 18.15
C THR A 18 7.51 1.46 16.81
N GLY A 19 7.22 2.22 15.74
CA GLY A 19 6.87 1.71 14.42
C GLY A 19 5.35 1.58 14.20
N SER A 20 4.54 1.87 15.23
CA SER A 20 3.07 1.85 15.14
C SER A 20 2.45 3.20 14.82
N GLU A 21 3.25 4.24 14.69
CA GLU A 21 2.83 5.59 14.38
C GLU A 21 2.28 5.67 12.96
N SER A 22 1.15 6.36 12.78
CA SER A 22 0.52 6.51 11.46
C SER A 22 1.19 7.58 10.60
N LEU A 23 1.91 8.53 11.23
CA LEU A 23 2.61 9.63 10.56
C LEU A 23 3.63 10.28 11.52
N LEU A 24 4.73 10.73 10.96
CA LEU A 24 5.70 11.59 11.64
C LEU A 24 5.64 13.01 11.08
N LEU A 25 5.57 14.01 11.97
CA LEU A 25 5.85 15.41 11.65
C LEU A 25 7.23 15.75 12.17
N ILE A 26 8.16 16.03 11.27
CA ILE A 26 9.57 16.18 11.62
C ILE A 26 10.05 17.59 11.26
N ASP A 27 10.52 18.33 12.25
CA ASP A 27 11.27 19.57 11.98
C ASP A 27 12.67 19.20 11.47
N ILE A 28 13.12 19.84 10.39
CA ILE A 28 14.47 19.64 9.87
C ILE A 28 15.51 20.17 10.87
N GLY A 29 15.26 21.31 11.46
CA GLY A 29 16.14 21.95 12.45
C GLY A 29 15.90 21.44 13.87
N LEU A 30 16.45 20.28 14.24
CA LEU A 30 16.40 19.79 15.62
C LEU A 30 17.55 20.33 16.46
N PRO A 31 17.36 20.55 17.79
CA PRO A 31 18.41 21.09 18.67
C PRO A 31 19.69 20.26 18.72
N ASP A 32 19.56 18.92 18.55
CA ASP A 32 20.65 17.93 18.64
C ASP A 32 20.98 17.31 17.29
N GLY A 33 20.58 17.93 16.17
CA GLY A 33 20.93 17.46 14.84
C GLY A 33 19.90 17.76 13.75
N ASN A 34 20.04 17.09 12.62
CA ASN A 34 19.21 17.26 11.45
C ASN A 34 18.06 16.22 11.44
N GLY A 35 16.82 16.68 11.21
CA GLY A 35 15.61 15.85 11.15
C GLY A 35 15.63 14.82 10.03
N LEU A 36 16.26 15.12 8.86
CA LEU A 36 16.43 14.18 7.76
C LEU A 36 17.29 12.98 8.19
N ALA A 37 18.40 13.25 8.88
CA ALA A 37 19.26 12.20 9.41
C ALA A 37 18.58 11.42 10.55
N CYS A 38 17.65 12.00 11.26
CA CYS A 38 16.80 11.31 12.23
C CYS A 38 15.86 10.33 11.50
N TYR A 39 15.14 10.82 10.52
CA TYR A 39 14.19 10.01 9.75
C TYR A 39 14.85 8.84 9.03
N LYS A 40 16.02 9.04 8.44
CA LYS A 40 16.78 7.96 7.82
C LYS A 40 17.02 6.78 8.78
N LYS A 41 17.39 7.09 10.03
CA LYS A 41 17.56 6.05 11.06
C LYS A 41 16.25 5.39 11.51
N ILE A 42 15.14 6.13 11.48
CA ILE A 42 13.82 5.57 11.77
C ILE A 42 13.41 4.60 10.66
N ARG A 43 13.60 4.99 9.39
CA ARG A 43 13.29 4.13 8.24
C ARG A 43 14.06 2.81 8.19
N GLU A 44 15.25 2.75 8.78
CA GLU A 44 15.99 1.48 8.91
C GLU A 44 15.25 0.45 9.78
N LYS A 45 14.31 0.92 10.63
CA LYS A 45 13.56 0.09 11.59
C LYS A 45 12.08 -0.06 11.24
N ALA A 46 11.47 0.97 10.66
CA ALA A 46 10.04 1.00 10.37
C ALA A 46 9.72 1.95 9.21
N GLU A 47 8.80 1.53 8.34
CA GLU A 47 8.27 2.36 7.26
C GLU A 47 7.09 3.19 7.76
N ILE A 48 7.39 4.35 8.37
CA ILE A 48 6.39 5.29 8.85
C ILE A 48 6.41 6.50 7.91
N PRO A 49 5.25 6.94 7.37
CA PRO A 49 5.19 8.12 6.52
C PRO A 49 5.62 9.37 7.29
N ALA A 50 6.25 10.32 6.59
CA ALA A 50 6.73 11.54 7.21
C ALA A 50 6.43 12.78 6.39
N ILE A 51 6.04 13.86 7.09
CA ILE A 51 5.95 15.21 6.58
C ILE A 51 7.05 16.04 7.26
N PHE A 52 7.92 16.65 6.47
CA PHE A 52 8.95 17.54 7.00
C PHE A 52 8.43 18.96 7.14
N LEU A 53 8.82 19.60 8.25
CA LEU A 53 8.59 21.03 8.48
C LEU A 53 9.93 21.75 8.27
N THR A 54 9.98 22.69 7.32
CA THR A 54 11.22 23.37 6.91
C THR A 54 11.09 24.89 6.96
N ALA A 55 12.20 25.61 7.16
CA ALA A 55 12.25 27.04 6.95
C ALA A 55 12.45 27.38 5.47
N ARG A 56 12.08 28.60 5.04
CA ARG A 56 12.03 29.03 3.63
C ARG A 56 13.36 29.04 2.89
N ASP A 57 14.47 29.07 3.62
CA ASP A 57 15.81 29.29 3.07
C ASP A 57 16.59 27.98 2.77
N GLU A 58 15.93 26.82 2.89
CA GLU A 58 16.55 25.49 2.77
C GLU A 58 16.06 24.76 1.50
N GLU A 59 16.10 25.41 0.33
CA GLU A 59 15.76 24.76 -0.96
C GLU A 59 16.62 23.51 -1.24
N THR A 60 17.87 23.51 -0.79
CA THR A 60 18.79 22.37 -0.88
C THR A 60 18.34 21.21 0.01
N ASP A 61 17.69 21.47 1.14
CA ASP A 61 17.15 20.45 2.02
C ASP A 61 15.85 19.82 1.47
N MET A 62 15.09 20.54 0.62
CA MET A 62 13.92 20.00 -0.05
C MET A 62 14.28 18.88 -1.03
N LEU A 63 15.33 19.05 -1.84
CA LEU A 63 15.80 18.01 -2.75
C LEU A 63 16.30 16.79 -1.96
N THR A 64 17.04 17.02 -0.88
CA THR A 64 17.53 15.96 0.01
C THR A 64 16.39 15.28 0.77
N ALA A 65 15.29 15.97 1.09
CA ALA A 65 14.10 15.38 1.72
C ALA A 65 13.39 14.39 0.80
N PHE A 66 13.26 14.69 -0.49
CA PHE A 66 12.73 13.75 -1.47
C PHE A 66 13.61 12.51 -1.63
N ASP A 67 14.93 12.68 -1.67
CA ASP A 67 15.89 11.57 -1.77
C ASP A 67 15.87 10.67 -0.51
N THR A 68 15.45 11.20 0.65
CA THR A 68 15.26 10.41 1.88
C THR A 68 13.93 9.67 1.94
N GLY A 69 13.04 9.87 0.93
CA GLY A 69 11.74 9.22 0.83
C GLY A 69 10.67 9.84 1.73
N ALA A 70 10.67 11.16 1.86
CA ALA A 70 9.60 11.92 2.48
C ALA A 70 8.30 11.84 1.66
N ASP A 71 7.15 11.76 2.34
CA ASP A 71 5.85 11.74 1.68
C ASP A 71 5.35 13.15 1.33
N ASP A 72 5.75 14.17 2.11
CA ASP A 72 5.44 15.58 1.87
C ASP A 72 6.35 16.49 2.69
N TYR A 73 6.30 17.80 2.40
CA TYR A 73 6.96 18.83 3.21
C TYR A 73 6.09 20.08 3.32
N VAL A 74 6.31 20.85 4.39
CA VAL A 74 5.56 22.08 4.68
C VAL A 74 6.53 23.18 5.10
N VAL A 75 6.51 24.29 4.37
CA VAL A 75 7.36 25.45 4.64
C VAL A 75 6.76 26.30 5.74
N LYS A 76 7.55 26.69 6.72
CA LYS A 76 7.20 27.64 7.79
C LYS A 76 7.29 29.09 7.27
N PRO A 77 6.34 29.98 7.65
CA PRO A 77 5.15 29.74 8.48
C PRO A 77 4.02 29.07 7.65
N PHE A 78 3.26 28.14 8.26
CA PHE A 78 2.18 27.42 7.60
C PHE A 78 0.83 27.61 8.31
N SER A 79 -0.24 27.42 7.55
CA SER A 79 -1.60 27.36 8.11
C SER A 79 -1.88 25.96 8.67
N MET A 80 -2.38 25.89 9.90
CA MET A 80 -2.81 24.62 10.52
C MET A 80 -3.87 23.88 9.67
N LYS A 81 -4.77 24.60 8.99
CA LYS A 81 -5.76 23.99 8.08
C LYS A 81 -5.09 23.30 6.90
N VAL A 82 -4.04 23.91 6.34
CA VAL A 82 -3.27 23.34 5.23
C VAL A 82 -2.50 22.12 5.71
N LEU A 83 -1.83 22.19 6.85
CA LEU A 83 -1.10 21.07 7.44
C LEU A 83 -2.02 19.89 7.71
N LEU A 84 -3.20 20.10 8.29
CA LEU A 84 -4.19 19.03 8.52
C LEU A 84 -4.63 18.36 7.23
N LYS A 85 -4.85 19.12 6.14
CA LYS A 85 -5.21 18.52 4.84
C LYS A 85 -4.08 17.69 4.23
N ARG A 86 -2.83 18.08 4.43
CA ARG A 86 -1.66 17.30 4.01
C ARG A 86 -1.51 16.02 4.83
N ILE A 87 -1.70 16.11 6.15
CA ILE A 87 -1.74 14.94 7.03
C ILE A 87 -2.81 13.95 6.57
N GLU A 88 -4.05 14.41 6.35
CA GLU A 88 -5.14 13.58 5.83
C GLU A 88 -4.77 12.92 4.50
N ALA A 89 -4.14 13.66 3.59
CA ALA A 89 -3.74 13.16 2.28
C ALA A 89 -2.64 12.10 2.37
N VAL A 90 -1.62 12.31 3.22
CA VAL A 90 -0.51 11.35 3.40
C VAL A 90 -1.00 10.09 4.09
N ILE A 91 -1.74 10.20 5.20
CA ILE A 91 -2.33 9.05 5.89
C ILE A 91 -3.30 8.30 4.96
N GLY A 92 -4.10 9.03 4.18
CA GLY A 92 -5.05 8.46 3.24
C GLY A 92 -4.38 7.69 2.09
N ARG A 93 -3.24 8.17 1.57
CA ARG A 93 -2.42 7.46 0.57
C ARG A 93 -1.86 6.17 1.16
N ASN A 94 -1.20 6.24 2.30
CA ASN A 94 -0.62 5.08 2.96
C ASN A 94 -1.66 4.03 3.38
N ASN A 95 -2.86 4.46 3.81
CA ASN A 95 -3.95 3.54 4.08
C ASN A 95 -4.54 2.92 2.80
N ARG A 96 -4.50 3.64 1.67
CA ARG A 96 -4.90 3.09 0.37
C ARG A 96 -3.86 2.13 -0.21
N GLU A 97 -2.57 2.38 0.02
CA GLU A 97 -1.49 1.45 -0.34
C GLU A 97 -1.50 0.17 0.50
N LYS A 98 -2.06 0.23 1.72
CA LYS A 98 -2.22 -0.93 2.61
C LYS A 98 -3.48 -1.75 2.36
N GLN A 99 -4.35 -1.34 1.45
CA GLN A 99 -5.51 -2.11 1.03
C GLN A 99 -5.81 -1.94 -0.45
N LEU A 100 -6.14 -3.03 -1.11
CA LEU A 100 -6.66 -3.05 -2.48
C LEU A 100 -8.17 -3.24 -2.38
N ALA A 101 -8.94 -2.45 -3.13
CA ALA A 101 -10.39 -2.52 -3.13
C ALA A 101 -10.93 -2.71 -4.55
N CYS A 102 -11.95 -3.57 -4.69
CA CYS A 102 -12.63 -3.83 -5.94
C CYS A 102 -14.12 -4.15 -5.65
N GLY A 103 -14.97 -3.13 -5.76
CA GLY A 103 -16.37 -3.22 -5.33
C GLY A 103 -16.48 -3.62 -3.86
N GLU A 104 -17.15 -4.73 -3.59
CA GLU A 104 -17.33 -5.27 -2.23
C GLU A 104 -16.11 -6.04 -1.70
N ILE A 105 -15.05 -6.21 -2.51
CA ILE A 105 -13.87 -7.00 -2.15
C ILE A 105 -12.77 -6.06 -1.66
N ILE A 106 -12.25 -6.32 -0.47
CA ILE A 106 -11.13 -5.60 0.13
C ILE A 106 -10.02 -6.61 0.46
N LEU A 107 -8.81 -6.35 -0.04
CA LEU A 107 -7.63 -7.16 0.23
C LEU A 107 -6.61 -6.32 0.99
N PHE A 108 -6.09 -6.85 2.08
CA PHE A 108 -5.03 -6.27 2.90
C PHE A 108 -3.71 -7.02 2.65
N PRO A 109 -2.80 -6.50 1.81
CA PRO A 109 -1.56 -7.20 1.43
C PRO A 109 -0.69 -7.55 2.63
N ASP A 110 -0.51 -6.63 3.57
CA ASP A 110 0.33 -6.81 4.76
C ASP A 110 -0.18 -7.92 5.69
N LYS A 111 -1.52 -8.05 5.80
CA LYS A 111 -2.17 -9.04 6.67
C LYS A 111 -2.47 -10.36 5.97
N LYS A 112 -2.32 -10.41 4.63
CA LYS A 112 -2.75 -11.52 3.78
C LYS A 112 -4.21 -11.92 3.98
N GLN A 113 -5.07 -10.92 4.24
CA GLN A 113 -6.50 -11.07 4.50
C GLN A 113 -7.34 -10.51 3.36
N VAL A 114 -8.47 -11.14 3.11
CA VAL A 114 -9.46 -10.72 2.09
C VAL A 114 -10.85 -10.71 2.71
N TYR A 115 -11.61 -9.66 2.43
CA TYR A 115 -12.98 -9.49 2.90
C TYR A 115 -13.89 -9.24 1.70
N LYS A 116 -15.14 -9.71 1.80
CA LYS A 116 -16.26 -9.34 0.93
C LYS A 116 -17.46 -9.01 1.80
N ASN A 117 -18.03 -7.81 1.65
CA ASN A 117 -19.13 -7.33 2.49
C ASN A 117 -18.83 -7.51 3.99
N GLU A 118 -17.64 -7.06 4.44
CA GLU A 118 -17.16 -7.13 5.82
C GLU A 118 -16.94 -8.57 6.37
N LYS A 119 -17.17 -9.61 5.56
CA LYS A 119 -16.91 -11.00 5.93
C LYS A 119 -15.58 -11.46 5.35
N GLU A 120 -14.74 -12.05 6.19
CA GLU A 120 -13.48 -12.62 5.76
C GLU A 120 -13.68 -13.80 4.81
N ILE A 121 -12.92 -13.80 3.72
CA ILE A 121 -12.89 -14.90 2.74
C ILE A 121 -11.58 -15.66 2.92
N ILE A 122 -11.69 -16.95 3.23
CA ILE A 122 -10.52 -17.80 3.35
C ILE A 122 -10.08 -18.26 1.96
N LEU A 123 -8.90 -17.81 1.54
CA LEU A 123 -8.24 -18.19 0.30
C LEU A 123 -7.05 -19.10 0.59
N THR A 124 -6.78 -20.03 -0.34
CA THR A 124 -5.48 -20.72 -0.36
C THR A 124 -4.39 -19.77 -0.80
N ALA A 125 -3.12 -20.08 -0.53
CA ALA A 125 -1.99 -19.23 -0.93
C ALA A 125 -2.01 -18.85 -2.42
N ARG A 126 -2.34 -19.80 -3.31
CA ARG A 126 -2.41 -19.56 -4.76
C ARG A 126 -3.62 -18.72 -5.18
N GLU A 127 -4.78 -18.92 -4.56
CA GLU A 127 -5.96 -18.09 -4.79
C GLU A 127 -5.72 -16.65 -4.30
N TYR A 128 -5.04 -16.49 -3.16
CA TYR A 128 -4.66 -15.20 -2.64
C TYR A 128 -3.70 -14.47 -3.58
N GLN A 129 -2.59 -15.11 -3.99
CA GLN A 129 -1.61 -14.54 -4.93
C GLN A 129 -2.26 -14.15 -6.26
N LEU A 130 -3.18 -14.99 -6.76
CA LEU A 130 -3.94 -14.69 -7.97
C LEU A 130 -4.82 -13.46 -7.80
N LEU A 131 -5.58 -13.36 -6.71
CA LEU A 131 -6.44 -12.21 -6.44
C LEU A 131 -5.60 -10.93 -6.25
N GLU A 132 -4.53 -10.98 -5.47
CA GLU A 132 -3.60 -9.88 -5.25
C GLU A 132 -3.04 -9.36 -6.59
N TYR A 133 -2.58 -10.25 -7.46
CA TYR A 133 -2.06 -9.89 -8.78
C TYR A 133 -3.11 -9.25 -9.69
N LEU A 134 -4.33 -9.81 -9.70
CA LEU A 134 -5.45 -9.26 -10.44
C LEU A 134 -5.85 -7.87 -9.92
N MET A 135 -5.83 -7.64 -8.60
CA MET A 135 -6.16 -6.36 -7.99
C MET A 135 -5.12 -5.28 -8.25
N TYR A 136 -3.83 -5.63 -8.27
CA TYR A 136 -2.78 -4.69 -8.70
C TYR A 136 -2.89 -4.30 -10.18
N ASN A 137 -3.45 -5.19 -11.01
CA ASN A 137 -3.65 -4.97 -12.44
C ASN A 137 -5.11 -4.72 -12.81
N GLN A 138 -5.89 -4.18 -11.89
CA GLN A 138 -7.30 -3.89 -12.06
C GLN A 138 -7.59 -3.13 -13.37
N GLY A 139 -8.59 -3.58 -14.11
CA GLY A 139 -8.96 -3.00 -15.40
C GLY A 139 -8.09 -3.45 -16.58
N ASN A 140 -6.97 -4.10 -16.36
CA ASN A 140 -6.09 -4.63 -17.41
C ASN A 140 -6.37 -6.11 -17.70
N VAL A 141 -6.13 -6.53 -18.94
CA VAL A 141 -6.20 -7.94 -19.33
C VAL A 141 -4.87 -8.61 -19.01
N LEU A 142 -4.93 -9.69 -18.25
CA LEU A 142 -3.78 -10.54 -17.94
C LEU A 142 -3.88 -11.86 -18.72
N THR A 143 -2.83 -12.19 -19.45
CA THR A 143 -2.77 -13.46 -20.19
C THR A 143 -2.60 -14.63 -19.21
N LYS A 144 -2.91 -15.85 -19.68
CA LYS A 144 -2.69 -17.05 -18.86
C LYS A 144 -1.22 -17.22 -18.50
N GLU A 145 -0.33 -16.87 -19.41
CA GLU A 145 1.12 -16.95 -19.25
C GLU A 145 1.59 -15.99 -18.16
N ASN A 146 1.13 -14.72 -18.18
CA ASN A 146 1.44 -13.75 -17.15
C ASN A 146 0.98 -14.21 -15.75
N ILE A 147 -0.25 -14.75 -15.68
CA ILE A 147 -0.80 -15.27 -14.43
C ILE A 147 0.00 -16.49 -13.95
N LEU A 148 0.34 -17.40 -14.87
CA LEU A 148 1.11 -18.60 -14.55
C LEU A 148 2.48 -18.24 -13.99
N GLU A 149 3.20 -17.35 -14.67
CA GLU A 149 4.52 -16.89 -14.27
C GLU A 149 4.48 -16.21 -12.89
N TYR A 150 3.54 -15.31 -12.66
CA TYR A 150 3.46 -14.56 -11.40
C TYR A 150 3.09 -15.47 -10.22
N VAL A 151 2.10 -16.35 -10.38
CA VAL A 151 1.54 -17.15 -9.27
C VAL A 151 2.34 -18.44 -9.03
N TRP A 152 2.94 -19.04 -10.07
CA TRP A 152 3.67 -20.31 -9.96
C TRP A 152 5.18 -20.19 -10.20
N GLY A 153 5.66 -19.07 -10.81
CA GLY A 153 7.08 -18.82 -11.04
C GLY A 153 7.72 -19.89 -11.92
N LEU A 154 8.97 -20.25 -11.59
CA LEU A 154 9.72 -21.30 -12.32
C LEU A 154 9.09 -22.68 -12.21
N ASP A 155 8.33 -22.96 -11.15
CA ASP A 155 7.57 -24.19 -10.99
C ASP A 155 6.45 -24.31 -12.05
N GLY A 156 6.05 -23.21 -12.66
CA GLY A 156 5.01 -23.17 -13.71
C GLY A 156 5.36 -23.93 -14.98
N GLN A 157 6.62 -24.22 -15.25
CA GLN A 157 7.04 -25.02 -16.42
C GLN A 157 6.58 -26.49 -16.37
N PHE A 158 6.22 -26.99 -15.18
CA PHE A 158 5.70 -28.34 -14.95
C PHE A 158 4.20 -28.38 -14.67
N VAL A 159 3.52 -27.23 -14.78
CA VAL A 159 2.09 -27.11 -14.43
C VAL A 159 1.23 -27.35 -15.67
N VAL A 160 0.23 -28.22 -15.53
CA VAL A 160 -0.71 -28.59 -16.61
C VAL A 160 -1.49 -27.35 -17.09
N ASP A 161 -1.71 -27.25 -18.40
CA ASP A 161 -2.38 -26.13 -19.13
C ASP A 161 -3.68 -25.59 -18.50
N ASN A 162 -4.34 -26.37 -17.65
CA ASN A 162 -5.61 -26.00 -17.03
C ASN A 162 -5.50 -25.38 -15.63
N THR A 163 -4.30 -25.29 -15.04
CA THR A 163 -4.15 -24.86 -13.63
C THR A 163 -4.65 -23.43 -13.38
N VAL A 164 -4.34 -22.51 -14.29
CA VAL A 164 -4.83 -21.13 -14.21
C VAL A 164 -6.35 -21.12 -14.23
N SER A 165 -6.97 -21.79 -15.20
CA SER A 165 -8.44 -21.83 -15.36
C SER A 165 -9.13 -22.48 -14.15
N VAL A 166 -8.55 -23.51 -13.57
CA VAL A 166 -9.07 -24.17 -12.36
C VAL A 166 -8.99 -23.22 -11.16
N THR A 167 -7.87 -22.52 -11.00
CA THR A 167 -7.70 -21.56 -9.89
C THR A 167 -8.61 -20.35 -10.05
N ILE A 168 -8.78 -19.83 -11.26
CA ILE A 168 -9.76 -18.79 -11.58
C ILE A 168 -11.18 -19.23 -11.17
N ASN A 169 -11.59 -20.43 -11.54
CA ASN A 169 -12.92 -20.93 -11.21
C ASN A 169 -13.11 -21.16 -9.69
N ARG A 170 -12.06 -21.58 -8.97
CA ARG A 170 -12.08 -21.70 -7.50
C ARG A 170 -12.19 -20.33 -6.85
N LEU A 171 -11.44 -19.37 -7.35
CA LEU A 171 -11.48 -17.98 -6.85
C LEU A 171 -12.86 -17.37 -7.08
N ARG A 172 -13.45 -17.52 -8.28
CA ARG A 172 -14.82 -17.06 -8.57
C ARG A 172 -15.85 -17.58 -7.57
N LYS A 173 -15.82 -18.86 -7.25
CA LYS A 173 -16.74 -19.45 -6.25
C LYS A 173 -16.68 -18.77 -4.88
N LYS A 174 -15.61 -18.05 -4.58
CA LYS A 174 -15.40 -17.37 -3.31
C LYS A 174 -15.70 -15.87 -3.37
N ILE A 175 -15.38 -15.22 -4.49
CA ILE A 175 -15.51 -13.76 -4.62
C ILE A 175 -16.76 -13.31 -5.36
N GLU A 176 -17.31 -14.13 -6.26
CA GLU A 176 -18.53 -13.79 -7.00
C GLU A 176 -19.78 -14.17 -6.20
N THR A 177 -20.90 -13.54 -6.54
CA THR A 177 -22.20 -13.96 -6.04
C THR A 177 -22.71 -15.16 -6.84
N ASP A 178 -22.46 -15.14 -8.17
CA ASP A 178 -22.70 -16.28 -9.08
C ASP A 178 -21.44 -16.52 -9.91
N ALA A 179 -20.76 -17.64 -9.67
CA ALA A 179 -19.55 -18.02 -10.40
C ALA A 179 -19.79 -18.29 -11.89
N GLY A 180 -21.03 -18.60 -12.29
CA GLY A 180 -21.43 -18.80 -13.69
C GLY A 180 -21.62 -17.51 -14.46
N SER A 181 -21.95 -16.41 -13.74
CA SER A 181 -22.14 -15.05 -14.30
C SER A 181 -21.27 -14.05 -13.55
N PRO A 182 -19.94 -14.14 -13.68
CA PRO A 182 -19.02 -13.35 -12.87
C PRO A 182 -19.09 -11.87 -13.21
N ILE A 183 -19.18 -11.00 -12.16
CA ILE A 183 -19.21 -9.55 -12.31
C ILE A 183 -17.83 -8.93 -12.14
N TYR A 184 -16.96 -9.50 -11.29
CA TYR A 184 -15.62 -9.02 -11.04
C TYR A 184 -14.59 -9.66 -11.96
N LEU A 185 -14.47 -10.98 -11.95
CA LEU A 185 -13.40 -11.72 -12.64
C LEU A 185 -13.89 -12.26 -14.00
N LYS A 186 -13.71 -11.49 -15.06
CA LYS A 186 -14.23 -11.76 -16.40
C LYS A 186 -13.22 -12.51 -17.29
N ASN A 187 -13.74 -13.30 -18.21
CA ASN A 187 -12.97 -13.83 -19.33
C ASN A 187 -12.88 -12.77 -20.43
N VAL A 188 -11.71 -12.60 -21.00
CA VAL A 188 -11.52 -11.86 -22.25
C VAL A 188 -11.13 -12.90 -23.30
N PHE A 189 -12.10 -13.19 -24.20
CA PHE A 189 -11.97 -14.28 -25.15
C PHE A 189 -10.67 -14.18 -25.99
N GLY A 190 -9.92 -15.29 -26.03
CA GLY A 190 -8.66 -15.36 -26.76
C GLY A 190 -7.47 -14.64 -26.13
N LEU A 191 -7.67 -13.83 -25.05
CA LEU A 191 -6.62 -13.00 -24.44
C LEU A 191 -6.28 -13.40 -23.00
N GLY A 192 -7.27 -13.75 -22.18
CA GLY A 192 -7.02 -14.10 -20.78
C GLY A 192 -8.13 -13.68 -19.84
N TYR A 193 -7.75 -13.06 -18.71
CA TYR A 193 -8.66 -12.67 -17.64
C TYR A 193 -8.49 -11.21 -17.24
N LYS A 194 -9.55 -10.60 -16.73
CA LYS A 194 -9.59 -9.22 -16.30
C LYS A 194 -10.39 -9.10 -15.00
N LEU A 195 -9.89 -8.34 -14.03
CA LEU A 195 -10.67 -7.94 -12.87
C LEU A 195 -11.29 -6.56 -13.15
N GLU A 196 -12.61 -6.49 -13.09
CA GLU A 196 -13.38 -5.26 -13.21
C GLU A 196 -14.08 -4.97 -11.89
N CYS A 197 -14.02 -3.73 -11.43
CA CYS A 197 -14.69 -3.30 -10.21
C CYS A 197 -15.94 -2.50 -10.56
N VAL A 198 -17.06 -2.98 -10.09
CA VAL A 198 -18.39 -2.44 -10.35
C VAL A 198 -18.85 -1.61 -9.15
#